data_894172af3f4b81d9de7bc166505db341
#
_entry.id   894172af3f4b81d9de7bc166505db341
#
_cell.length_a   1.000
_cell.length_b   1.000
_cell.length_c   1.000
_cell.angle_alpha   90.00
_cell.angle_beta   90.00
_cell.angle_gamma   90.00
#
_symmetry.space_group_name_H-M   'P 1'
#
loop_
_entity.id
_entity.type
_entity.pdbx_description
1 polymer ?
#
loop_
_entity_poly.entity_id
_entity_poly.type
_entity_poly.pdbx_seq_one_letter_code
_entity_poly.pdbx_strand_id
1 'polypeptide(L)'
;MRNTIIALVFMAGWSVTARPAGTPTKENTTSGYTAATSEDPDVTEAKARIYEFYERYIATFIDSDEKPEDIRKEFMTRKCIKQTAKATRLSMTDEIIRAQDSGEDALKSLEVKHVGGNRYIVYYTFNPGLEYESSTSIPLETTTVDGTTYISYIKPSWDYSIKEKDVLMNADVLPEYPGGFDALNEFITQNLRYPLYALRHNIEGRVIVSFVVKSDGSVCNPLVVEPAHECLNSEAERIIDILPDFTPATNKGKPVNIKLSIPINFRMSPQNH
;
A
#
# COMPACT_ATOMS: atom_id res chain seq x y z
N MET A 1 -36.80 1.28 8.20
CA MET A 1 -36.20 0.53 7.08
C MET A 1 -35.64 1.57 6.12
N ARG A 2 -34.37 1.92 6.26
CA ARG A 2 -33.65 2.83 5.34
C ARG A 2 -32.82 1.96 4.41
N ASN A 3 -33.23 1.88 3.15
CA ASN A 3 -32.44 1.25 2.10
C ASN A 3 -31.17 2.08 1.91
N THR A 4 -30.05 1.60 2.41
CA THR A 4 -28.74 2.12 2.11
C THR A 4 -28.38 1.64 0.71
N ILE A 5 -28.60 2.48 -0.28
CA ILE A 5 -28.09 2.24 -1.63
C ILE A 5 -26.57 2.51 -1.55
N ILE A 6 -25.80 1.43 -1.40
CA ILE A 6 -24.36 1.47 -1.61
C ILE A 6 -24.19 1.71 -3.11
N ALA A 7 -23.55 2.79 -3.51
CA ALA A 7 -23.12 2.98 -4.89
C ALA A 7 -22.04 1.93 -5.20
N LEU A 8 -22.48 0.72 -5.50
CA LEU A 8 -21.68 -0.32 -6.08
C LEU A 8 -21.43 0.10 -7.53
N VAL A 9 -20.21 0.51 -7.84
CA VAL A 9 -19.75 0.52 -9.22
C VAL A 9 -19.68 -0.95 -9.64
N PHE A 10 -20.82 -1.49 -10.11
CA PHE A 10 -20.89 -2.83 -10.70
C PHE A 10 -20.14 -2.78 -12.03
N MET A 11 -18.91 -3.20 -12.03
CA MET A 11 -18.19 -3.57 -13.24
C MET A 11 -18.34 -5.09 -13.39
N ALA A 12 -19.22 -5.47 -14.30
CA ALA A 12 -19.46 -6.87 -14.64
C ALA A 12 -18.20 -7.48 -15.26
N GLY A 13 -17.72 -8.57 -14.66
CA GLY A 13 -17.11 -9.66 -15.43
C GLY A 13 -15.59 -9.64 -15.64
N TRP A 14 -14.76 -9.03 -14.76
CA TRP A 14 -13.31 -9.09 -14.95
C TRP A 14 -12.61 -9.83 -13.80
N SER A 15 -11.81 -10.83 -14.20
CA SER A 15 -10.97 -11.61 -13.28
C SER A 15 -9.55 -11.11 -13.37
N VAL A 16 -9.02 -10.59 -12.28
CA VAL A 16 -7.59 -10.32 -12.14
C VAL A 16 -6.90 -11.65 -11.83
N THR A 17 -6.09 -12.15 -12.76
CA THR A 17 -5.25 -13.33 -12.51
C THR A 17 -3.89 -12.89 -12.00
N ALA A 18 -3.59 -13.22 -10.74
CA ALA A 18 -2.26 -13.01 -10.20
C ALA A 18 -1.26 -13.99 -10.85
N ARG A 19 -0.12 -13.46 -11.30
CA ARG A 19 1.03 -14.28 -11.68
C ARG A 19 1.76 -14.72 -10.41
N PRO A 20 2.12 -16.02 -10.26
CA PRO A 20 3.02 -16.42 -9.18
C PRO A 20 4.38 -15.74 -9.39
N ALA A 21 5.01 -15.32 -8.30
CA ALA A 21 6.39 -14.84 -8.31
C ALA A 21 7.29 -15.92 -8.95
N GLY A 22 7.81 -15.62 -10.13
CA GLY A 22 8.56 -16.58 -10.94
C GLY A 22 9.86 -16.98 -10.27
N THR A 23 10.08 -18.26 -10.11
CA THR A 23 11.41 -18.84 -9.98
C THR A 23 12.25 -18.45 -11.18
N PRO A 24 13.53 -18.11 -11.02
CA PRO A 24 14.38 -17.73 -12.15
C PRO A 24 14.67 -18.97 -13.02
N THR A 25 13.96 -19.10 -14.14
CA THR A 25 14.34 -20.03 -15.20
C THR A 25 15.53 -19.45 -15.94
N LYS A 26 16.62 -20.22 -15.98
CA LYS A 26 17.75 -20.00 -16.88
C LYS A 26 17.25 -20.19 -18.31
N GLU A 27 17.20 -19.14 -19.08
CA GLU A 27 17.17 -19.24 -20.53
C GLU A 27 18.38 -18.56 -21.16
N ASN A 28 18.96 -19.29 -22.10
CA ASN A 28 20.15 -18.96 -22.86
C ASN A 28 19.89 -17.85 -23.89
N THR A 29 20.86 -16.92 -23.90
CA THR A 29 21.44 -16.21 -25.04
C THR A 29 20.62 -15.93 -26.30
N THR A 30 20.35 -14.63 -26.55
CA THR A 30 20.97 -13.95 -27.72
C THR A 30 20.84 -12.43 -27.54
N SER A 31 22.00 -11.80 -27.59
CA SER A 31 22.33 -10.41 -27.94
C SER A 31 21.19 -9.43 -28.24
N GLY A 32 21.00 -8.55 -27.30
CA GLY A 32 20.36 -7.26 -27.43
C GLY A 32 20.75 -6.43 -26.20
N TYR A 33 21.84 -5.66 -26.29
CA TYR A 33 22.23 -4.67 -25.28
C TYR A 33 21.15 -3.59 -25.22
N THR A 34 20.10 -3.79 -24.45
CA THR A 34 19.35 -2.68 -23.85
C THR A 34 20.16 -2.27 -22.62
N ALA A 35 20.78 -1.09 -22.70
CA ALA A 35 21.41 -0.45 -21.56
C ALA A 35 20.42 -0.49 -20.40
N ALA A 36 20.78 -1.15 -19.31
CA ALA A 36 20.13 -0.96 -18.04
C ALA A 36 20.23 0.54 -17.76
N THR A 37 19.10 1.25 -17.80
CA THR A 37 19.03 2.64 -17.33
C THR A 37 19.40 2.57 -15.85
N SER A 38 20.62 3.04 -15.53
CA SER A 38 21.04 3.17 -14.13
C SER A 38 20.01 4.02 -13.41
N GLU A 39 19.45 3.49 -12.33
CA GLU A 39 18.53 4.24 -11.46
C GLU A 39 19.24 5.56 -11.07
N ASP A 40 18.47 6.65 -11.02
CA ASP A 40 19.00 7.96 -10.62
C ASP A 40 19.77 7.83 -9.30
N PRO A 41 21.01 8.33 -9.21
CA PRO A 41 21.83 8.26 -7.99
C PRO A 41 21.09 8.78 -6.74
N ASP A 42 20.32 9.87 -6.88
CA ASP A 42 19.54 10.45 -5.78
C ASP A 42 18.41 9.49 -5.31
N VAL A 43 17.79 8.76 -6.25
CA VAL A 43 16.79 7.74 -5.93
C VAL A 43 17.45 6.55 -5.24
N THR A 44 18.61 6.12 -5.70
CA THR A 44 19.36 5.00 -5.11
C THR A 44 19.76 5.32 -3.67
N GLU A 45 20.30 6.53 -3.42
CA GLU A 45 20.67 7.00 -2.09
C GLU A 45 19.45 7.08 -1.15
N ALA A 46 18.35 7.66 -1.64
CA ALA A 46 17.12 7.77 -0.86
C ALA A 46 16.55 6.38 -0.48
N LYS A 47 16.56 5.42 -1.41
CA LYS A 47 16.15 4.03 -1.13
C LYS A 47 17.03 3.39 -0.05
N ALA A 48 18.35 3.54 -0.17
CA ALA A 48 19.29 2.99 0.80
C ALA A 48 19.04 3.56 2.21
N ARG A 49 18.82 4.90 2.29
CA ARG A 49 18.57 5.56 3.55
C ARG A 49 17.21 5.20 4.16
N ILE A 50 16.16 5.02 3.34
CA ILE A 50 14.86 4.52 3.81
C ILE A 50 15.00 3.07 4.31
N TYR A 51 15.73 2.22 3.57
CA TYR A 51 15.97 0.83 3.96
C TYR A 51 16.70 0.76 5.31
N GLU A 52 17.80 1.51 5.48
CA GLU A 52 18.55 1.61 6.74
C GLU A 52 17.65 2.05 7.91
N PHE A 53 16.79 3.07 7.68
CA PHE A 53 15.84 3.50 8.70
C PHE A 53 14.94 2.35 9.16
N TYR A 54 14.28 1.66 8.23
CA TYR A 54 13.35 0.58 8.57
C TYR A 54 14.07 -0.63 9.16
N GLU A 55 15.25 -0.99 8.64
CA GLU A 55 16.06 -2.06 9.19
C GLU A 55 16.41 -1.81 10.67
N ARG A 56 16.95 -0.63 10.99
CA ARG A 56 17.29 -0.26 12.38
C ARG A 56 16.04 -0.09 13.24
N TYR A 57 15.01 0.54 12.70
CA TYR A 57 13.77 0.77 13.45
C TYR A 57 13.06 -0.55 13.81
N ILE A 58 12.94 -1.47 12.87
CA ILE A 58 12.35 -2.80 13.11
C ILE A 58 13.22 -3.61 14.08
N ALA A 59 14.55 -3.52 13.98
CA ALA A 59 15.46 -4.22 14.88
C ALA A 59 15.25 -3.83 16.35
N THR A 60 14.75 -2.62 16.66
CA THR A 60 14.44 -2.21 18.04
C THR A 60 13.31 -3.03 18.69
N PHE A 61 12.51 -3.74 17.91
CA PHE A 61 11.45 -4.65 18.41
C PHE A 61 11.93 -6.10 18.54
N ILE A 62 13.14 -6.40 18.08
CA ILE A 62 13.69 -7.77 18.08
C ILE A 62 14.80 -7.89 19.12
N ASP A 63 15.94 -7.27 18.85
CA ASP A 63 17.13 -7.31 19.71
C ASP A 63 18.08 -6.17 19.30
N SER A 64 17.83 -4.97 19.81
CA SER A 64 18.69 -3.81 19.56
C SER A 64 18.72 -2.88 20.76
N ASP A 65 19.91 -2.40 21.12
CA ASP A 65 20.11 -1.39 22.16
C ASP A 65 19.76 0.04 21.70
N GLU A 66 19.47 0.23 20.42
CA GLU A 66 19.10 1.53 19.85
C GLU A 66 17.70 1.96 20.32
N LYS A 67 17.52 3.25 20.53
CA LYS A 67 16.23 3.80 20.92
C LYS A 67 15.44 4.25 19.68
N PRO A 68 14.19 3.83 19.50
CA PRO A 68 13.35 4.25 18.37
C PRO A 68 13.29 5.77 18.21
N GLU A 69 13.36 6.55 19.32
CA GLU A 69 13.33 8.00 19.30
C GLU A 69 14.57 8.62 18.64
N ASP A 70 15.73 8.01 18.81
CA ASP A 70 16.98 8.53 18.26
C ASP A 70 17.07 8.20 16.77
N ILE A 71 16.66 7.01 16.36
CA ILE A 71 16.53 6.64 14.94
C ILE A 71 15.57 7.60 14.22
N ARG A 72 14.39 7.88 14.82
CA ARG A 72 13.44 8.84 14.23
C ARG A 72 14.05 10.24 14.07
N LYS A 73 14.83 10.73 15.03
CA LYS A 73 15.48 12.05 14.93
C LYS A 73 16.54 12.10 13.84
N GLU A 74 17.24 11.00 13.59
CA GLU A 74 18.28 10.89 12.58
C GLU A 74 17.71 10.86 11.15
N PHE A 75 16.59 10.16 10.95
CA PHE A 75 16.06 9.86 9.61
C PHE A 75 14.80 10.63 9.22
N MET A 76 14.09 11.23 10.18
CA MET A 76 12.78 11.85 9.91
C MET A 76 12.80 13.35 10.20
N THR A 77 12.04 14.11 9.42
CA THR A 77 11.80 15.51 9.74
C THR A 77 10.99 15.65 11.03
N ARG A 78 11.20 16.76 11.78
CA ARG A 78 10.42 17.05 13.00
C ARG A 78 8.91 17.06 12.76
N LYS A 79 8.47 17.49 11.56
CA LYS A 79 7.05 17.49 11.17
C LYS A 79 6.53 16.07 11.04
N CYS A 80 7.28 15.19 10.37
CA CYS A 80 6.92 13.79 10.21
C CYS A 80 6.85 13.06 11.55
N ILE A 81 7.83 13.24 12.44
CA ILE A 81 7.81 12.67 13.80
C ILE A 81 6.54 13.06 14.57
N LYS A 82 6.14 14.35 14.52
CA LYS A 82 4.91 14.80 15.18
C LYS A 82 3.65 14.21 14.56
N GLN A 83 3.62 14.10 13.25
CA GLN A 83 2.50 13.54 12.50
C GLN A 83 2.32 12.05 12.83
N THR A 84 3.37 11.26 12.74
CA THR A 84 3.33 9.82 13.07
C THR A 84 2.97 9.57 14.53
N ALA A 85 3.56 10.31 15.47
CA ALA A 85 3.23 10.21 16.89
C ALA A 85 1.75 10.56 17.21
N LYS A 86 1.13 11.46 16.42
CA LYS A 86 -0.31 11.73 16.55
C LYS A 86 -1.14 10.58 15.99
N ALA A 87 -0.76 10.05 14.83
CA ALA A 87 -1.46 8.94 14.20
C ALA A 87 -1.38 7.67 15.06
N THR A 88 -0.21 7.30 15.56
CA THR A 88 0.02 6.18 16.50
C THR A 88 -0.88 6.27 17.74
N ARG A 89 -1.05 7.48 18.31
CA ARG A 89 -1.97 7.66 19.47
C ARG A 89 -3.44 7.42 19.13
N LEU A 90 -3.85 7.67 17.90
CA LEU A 90 -5.23 7.49 17.45
C LEU A 90 -5.52 6.05 17.04
N SER A 91 -4.57 5.41 16.36
CA SER A 91 -4.71 4.02 15.88
C SER A 91 -4.40 2.98 16.96
N MET A 92 -3.68 3.36 18.03
CA MET A 92 -3.11 2.44 19.03
C MET A 92 -2.08 1.45 18.41
N THR A 93 -1.58 1.76 17.23
CA THR A 93 -0.63 0.96 16.45
C THR A 93 0.53 1.86 16.05
N ASP A 94 1.76 1.35 16.03
CA ASP A 94 2.88 2.14 15.52
C ASP A 94 2.70 2.35 14.01
N GLU A 95 2.42 3.59 13.61
CA GLU A 95 2.17 3.96 12.21
C GLU A 95 3.41 3.92 11.32
N ILE A 96 4.61 3.84 11.91
CA ILE A 96 5.87 3.69 11.18
C ILE A 96 5.99 2.27 10.63
N ILE A 97 5.57 1.28 11.42
CA ILE A 97 5.59 -0.14 11.04
C ILE A 97 4.20 -0.74 10.86
N ARG A 98 3.13 0.03 11.10
CA ARG A 98 1.72 -0.43 11.03
C ARG A 98 1.45 -1.73 11.78
N ALA A 99 2.12 -1.90 12.91
CA ALA A 99 2.00 -3.04 13.78
C ALA A 99 2.16 -2.62 15.24
N GLN A 100 1.83 -3.49 16.18
CA GLN A 100 2.10 -3.26 17.62
C GLN A 100 3.53 -3.65 17.97
N ASP A 101 4.07 -4.66 17.27
CA ASP A 101 5.45 -5.10 17.31
C ASP A 101 5.90 -5.57 15.91
N SER A 102 7.15 -5.99 15.78
CA SER A 102 7.70 -6.50 14.54
C SER A 102 8.70 -7.62 14.81
N GLY A 103 9.02 -8.41 13.78
CA GLY A 103 9.86 -9.58 13.90
C GLY A 103 10.84 -9.74 12.73
N GLU A 104 11.68 -10.80 12.81
CA GLU A 104 12.67 -11.10 11.77
C GLU A 104 12.09 -11.28 10.37
N ASP A 105 10.83 -11.72 10.25
CA ASP A 105 10.18 -11.92 8.96
C ASP A 105 9.99 -10.60 8.23
N ALA A 106 9.68 -9.52 8.95
CA ALA A 106 9.61 -8.18 8.39
C ALA A 106 10.96 -7.73 7.82
N LEU A 107 12.06 -7.97 8.54
CA LEU A 107 13.42 -7.67 8.06
C LEU A 107 13.80 -8.49 6.82
N LYS A 108 13.50 -9.79 6.82
CA LYS A 108 13.83 -10.69 5.70
C LYS A 108 13.09 -10.37 4.41
N SER A 109 11.91 -9.74 4.53
CA SER A 109 11.04 -9.38 3.40
C SER A 109 11.01 -7.89 3.08
N LEU A 110 11.82 -7.08 3.78
CA LEU A 110 11.88 -5.63 3.63
C LEU A 110 12.30 -5.22 2.21
N GLU A 111 11.48 -4.42 1.58
CA GLU A 111 11.72 -3.89 0.23
C GLU A 111 11.34 -2.41 0.18
N VAL A 112 12.12 -1.59 -0.51
CA VAL A 112 11.82 -0.18 -0.77
C VAL A 112 11.68 0.04 -2.27
N LYS A 113 10.50 0.51 -2.69
CA LYS A 113 10.18 0.80 -4.09
C LYS A 113 10.00 2.30 -4.30
N HIS A 114 10.68 2.87 -5.29
CA HIS A 114 10.43 4.22 -5.77
C HIS A 114 9.19 4.24 -6.68
N VAL A 115 8.29 5.21 -6.48
CA VAL A 115 7.03 5.34 -7.24
C VAL A 115 6.88 6.68 -7.95
N GLY A 116 7.98 7.43 -8.03
CA GLY A 116 8.09 8.68 -8.77
C GLY A 116 8.26 9.92 -7.89
N GLY A 117 9.06 10.86 -8.34
CA GLY A 117 9.40 12.06 -7.57
C GLY A 117 10.09 11.71 -6.25
N ASN A 118 9.59 12.28 -5.16
CA ASN A 118 10.09 12.01 -3.80
C ASN A 118 9.26 10.93 -3.06
N ARG A 119 8.46 10.14 -3.76
CA ARG A 119 7.54 9.16 -3.18
C ARG A 119 8.10 7.74 -3.27
N TYR A 120 7.96 7.00 -2.17
CA TYR A 120 8.43 5.64 -2.00
C TYR A 120 7.36 4.81 -1.29
N ILE A 121 7.44 3.48 -1.45
CA ILE A 121 6.63 2.54 -0.70
C ILE A 121 7.58 1.53 -0.07
N VAL A 122 7.46 1.33 1.23
CA VAL A 122 8.13 0.27 1.97
C VAL A 122 7.21 -0.92 2.06
N TYR A 123 7.70 -2.10 1.77
CA TYR A 123 6.97 -3.36 1.83
C TYR A 123 7.64 -4.34 2.77
N TYR A 124 6.87 -5.12 3.49
CA TYR A 124 7.30 -6.32 4.18
C TYR A 124 6.10 -7.22 4.51
N THR A 125 6.38 -8.46 4.91
CA THR A 125 5.38 -9.48 5.19
C THR A 125 5.61 -10.03 6.58
N PHE A 126 4.55 -10.15 7.35
CA PHE A 126 4.51 -10.87 8.62
C PHE A 126 4.05 -12.30 8.40
N ASN A 127 4.68 -13.24 9.12
CA ASN A 127 4.29 -14.65 9.17
C ASN A 127 4.11 -15.29 7.79
N PRO A 128 5.07 -15.15 6.86
CA PRO A 128 4.93 -15.65 5.49
C PRO A 128 4.67 -17.16 5.47
N GLY A 129 3.60 -17.56 4.79
CA GLY A 129 3.18 -18.96 4.66
C GLY A 129 2.43 -19.52 5.86
N LEU A 130 2.10 -18.74 6.88
CA LEU A 130 1.20 -19.08 7.97
C LEU A 130 -0.22 -18.54 7.71
N GLU A 131 -1.23 -19.12 8.39
CA GLU A 131 -2.65 -18.80 8.20
C GLU A 131 -2.95 -17.30 8.35
N TYR A 132 -2.23 -16.64 9.25
CA TYR A 132 -2.33 -15.20 9.52
C TYR A 132 -1.22 -14.38 8.84
N GLU A 133 -0.74 -14.85 7.68
CA GLU A 133 0.16 -14.07 6.83
C GLU A 133 -0.48 -12.74 6.47
N SER A 134 0.26 -11.64 6.67
CA SER A 134 -0.16 -10.32 6.26
C SER A 134 0.96 -9.55 5.59
N SER A 135 0.65 -8.87 4.49
CA SER A 135 1.57 -7.98 3.79
C SER A 135 1.26 -6.54 4.14
N THR A 136 2.31 -5.80 4.44
CA THR A 136 2.23 -4.37 4.78
C THR A 136 2.87 -3.54 3.69
N SER A 137 2.29 -2.39 3.40
CA SER A 137 2.90 -1.36 2.57
C SER A 137 2.75 0.01 3.23
N ILE A 138 3.82 0.79 3.22
CA ILE A 138 3.88 2.09 3.88
C ILE A 138 4.30 3.12 2.85
N PRO A 139 3.34 3.84 2.25
CA PRO A 139 3.65 4.97 1.39
C PRO A 139 4.28 6.10 2.20
N LEU A 140 5.37 6.65 1.70
CA LEU A 140 6.09 7.73 2.33
C LEU A 140 6.66 8.71 1.30
N GLU A 141 7.01 9.90 1.80
CA GLU A 141 7.71 10.92 1.02
C GLU A 141 9.03 11.28 1.71
N THR A 142 9.99 11.70 0.90
CA THR A 142 11.28 12.19 1.37
C THR A 142 11.46 13.67 1.07
N THR A 143 12.46 14.27 1.69
CA THR A 143 12.97 15.60 1.36
C THR A 143 14.47 15.62 1.62
N THR A 144 15.21 16.35 0.80
CA THR A 144 16.66 16.53 0.98
C THR A 144 16.93 17.91 1.59
N VAL A 145 17.70 17.95 2.65
CA VAL A 145 18.14 19.18 3.35
C VAL A 145 19.64 19.08 3.53
N ASP A 146 20.38 20.07 3.02
CA ASP A 146 21.84 20.12 3.09
C ASP A 146 22.53 18.81 2.63
N GLY A 147 22.03 18.24 1.51
CA GLY A 147 22.55 17.00 0.93
C GLY A 147 22.16 15.72 1.67
N THR A 148 21.35 15.80 2.74
CA THR A 148 20.90 14.64 3.50
C THR A 148 19.41 14.37 3.24
N THR A 149 19.06 13.14 2.92
CA THR A 149 17.67 12.72 2.69
C THR A 149 16.99 12.36 4.00
N TYR A 150 15.81 12.92 4.22
CA TYR A 150 14.93 12.66 5.38
C TYR A 150 13.57 12.17 4.94
N ILE A 151 12.94 11.28 5.71
CA ILE A 151 11.54 10.94 5.58
C ILE A 151 10.73 12.15 6.07
N SER A 152 9.96 12.75 5.17
CA SER A 152 9.21 13.99 5.41
C SER A 152 7.74 13.77 5.70
N TYR A 153 7.20 12.64 5.25
CA TYR A 153 5.81 12.22 5.46
C TYR A 153 5.71 10.69 5.43
N ILE A 154 4.88 10.13 6.30
CA ILE A 154 4.43 8.73 6.24
C ILE A 154 2.91 8.77 6.17
N LYS A 155 2.32 8.15 5.15
CA LYS A 155 0.87 8.05 5.02
C LYS A 155 0.31 7.25 6.21
N PRO A 156 -0.61 7.79 7.02
CA PRO A 156 -1.20 7.03 8.10
C PRO A 156 -2.09 5.90 7.56
N SER A 157 -2.20 4.80 8.29
CA SER A 157 -3.07 3.66 7.95
C SER A 157 -4.55 4.06 7.92
N TRP A 158 -4.92 5.04 8.75
CA TRP A 158 -6.28 5.57 8.84
C TRP A 158 -6.28 7.09 9.01
N ASP A 159 -7.07 7.80 8.20
CA ASP A 159 -7.25 9.25 8.32
C ASP A 159 -8.42 9.58 9.25
N TYR A 160 -8.12 9.77 10.53
CA TYR A 160 -9.11 10.13 11.57
C TYR A 160 -9.66 11.56 11.43
N SER A 161 -9.17 12.37 10.52
CA SER A 161 -9.73 13.70 10.25
C SER A 161 -10.99 13.63 9.41
N ILE A 162 -11.16 12.54 8.65
CA ILE A 162 -12.34 12.29 7.83
C ILE A 162 -13.48 11.79 8.72
N LYS A 163 -14.55 12.54 8.78
CA LYS A 163 -15.76 12.16 9.50
C LYS A 163 -16.78 11.57 8.56
N GLU A 164 -17.47 10.53 8.96
CA GLU A 164 -18.45 9.82 8.12
C GLU A 164 -19.51 10.76 7.52
N LYS A 165 -19.95 11.77 8.28
CA LYS A 165 -20.91 12.78 7.83
C LYS A 165 -20.41 13.67 6.68
N ASP A 166 -19.08 13.75 6.50
CA ASP A 166 -18.41 14.59 5.48
C ASP A 166 -18.05 13.76 4.24
N VAL A 167 -18.46 12.49 4.19
CA VAL A 167 -18.23 11.56 3.09
C VAL A 167 -19.54 11.27 2.37
N LEU A 168 -19.59 11.56 1.09
CA LEU A 168 -20.76 11.31 0.26
C LEU A 168 -20.75 9.88 -0.26
N MET A 169 -21.95 9.35 -0.53
CA MET A 169 -22.15 8.06 -1.20
C MET A 169 -22.41 8.20 -2.70
N ASN A 170 -22.65 9.44 -3.15
CA ASN A 170 -22.88 9.77 -4.56
C ASN A 170 -22.48 11.24 -4.80
N ALA A 171 -22.15 11.59 -6.04
CA ALA A 171 -21.78 12.93 -6.45
C ALA A 171 -22.22 13.17 -7.90
N ASP A 172 -22.28 14.46 -8.32
CA ASP A 172 -22.64 14.82 -9.70
C ASP A 172 -21.61 14.30 -10.72
N VAL A 173 -20.31 14.32 -10.33
CA VAL A 173 -19.21 13.74 -11.08
C VAL A 173 -18.46 12.80 -10.16
N LEU A 174 -18.34 11.54 -10.56
CA LEU A 174 -17.60 10.52 -9.79
C LEU A 174 -16.09 10.72 -9.92
N PRO A 175 -15.29 10.24 -8.96
CA PRO A 175 -13.85 10.31 -9.06
C PRO A 175 -13.34 9.39 -10.16
N GLU A 176 -12.25 9.76 -10.79
CA GLU A 176 -11.65 9.01 -11.88
C GLU A 176 -10.20 8.65 -11.57
N TYR A 177 -9.85 7.36 -11.73
CA TYR A 177 -8.47 6.91 -11.65
C TYR A 177 -7.67 7.43 -12.85
N PRO A 178 -6.41 7.91 -12.68
CA PRO A 178 -5.57 8.36 -13.79
C PRO A 178 -5.43 7.29 -14.89
N GLY A 179 -5.93 7.60 -16.09
CA GLY A 179 -5.99 6.63 -17.20
C GLY A 179 -7.22 5.72 -17.18
N GLY A 180 -8.17 5.96 -16.28
CA GLY A 180 -9.46 5.28 -16.24
C GLY A 180 -9.42 3.87 -15.65
N PHE A 181 -10.47 3.13 -15.94
CA PHE A 181 -10.68 1.80 -15.33
C PHE A 181 -9.65 0.75 -15.75
N ASP A 182 -9.22 0.75 -17.01
CA ASP A 182 -8.23 -0.22 -17.51
C ASP A 182 -6.89 -0.01 -16.84
N ALA A 183 -6.47 1.24 -16.64
CA ALA A 183 -5.26 1.57 -15.93
C ALA A 183 -5.33 1.18 -14.43
N LEU A 184 -6.50 1.32 -13.79
CA LEU A 184 -6.72 0.83 -12.42
C LEU A 184 -6.55 -0.70 -12.33
N ASN A 185 -7.14 -1.45 -13.27
CA ASN A 185 -7.00 -2.90 -13.31
C ASN A 185 -5.54 -3.33 -13.55
N GLU A 186 -4.86 -2.65 -14.46
CA GLU A 186 -3.44 -2.90 -14.71
C GLU A 186 -2.61 -2.63 -13.45
N PHE A 187 -2.84 -1.52 -12.76
CA PHE A 187 -2.17 -1.19 -11.51
C PHE A 187 -2.40 -2.28 -10.45
N ILE A 188 -3.65 -2.69 -10.25
CA ILE A 188 -3.99 -3.77 -9.29
C ILE A 188 -3.24 -5.05 -9.67
N THR A 189 -3.30 -5.46 -10.94
CA THR A 189 -2.63 -6.68 -11.43
C THR A 189 -1.12 -6.66 -11.23
N GLN A 190 -0.48 -5.53 -11.49
CA GLN A 190 0.97 -5.37 -11.37
C GLN A 190 1.46 -5.32 -9.92
N ASN A 191 0.61 -4.87 -9.00
CA ASN A 191 0.98 -4.66 -7.60
C ASN A 191 0.39 -5.71 -6.64
N LEU A 192 -0.53 -6.57 -7.11
CA LEU A 192 -1.11 -7.65 -6.33
C LEU A 192 -0.04 -8.70 -6.01
N ARG A 193 0.11 -9.00 -4.72
CA ARG A 193 0.98 -10.05 -4.20
C ARG A 193 0.09 -11.17 -3.67
N TYR A 194 0.13 -12.32 -4.32
CA TYR A 194 -0.67 -13.45 -3.83
C TYR A 194 -0.02 -14.00 -2.56
N PRO A 195 -0.73 -14.06 -1.41
CA PRO A 195 -0.17 -14.54 -0.16
C PRO A 195 0.34 -15.98 -0.29
N LEU A 196 1.51 -16.25 0.31
CA LEU A 196 2.17 -17.55 0.21
C LEU A 196 1.33 -18.66 0.85
N TYR A 197 0.66 -18.36 1.97
CA TYR A 197 -0.29 -19.28 2.59
C TYR A 197 -1.43 -19.65 1.64
N ALA A 198 -2.04 -18.63 1.00
CA ALA A 198 -3.13 -18.87 0.05
C ALA A 198 -2.68 -19.70 -1.17
N LEU A 199 -1.47 -19.45 -1.70
CA LEU A 199 -0.88 -20.25 -2.77
C LEU A 199 -0.73 -21.72 -2.38
N ARG A 200 -0.19 -21.98 -1.18
CA ARG A 200 0.06 -23.35 -0.69
C ARG A 200 -1.22 -24.13 -0.41
N HIS A 201 -2.30 -23.45 -0.06
CA HIS A 201 -3.57 -24.07 0.32
C HIS A 201 -4.65 -23.95 -0.76
N ASN A 202 -4.30 -23.47 -1.95
CA ASN A 202 -5.22 -23.25 -3.08
C ASN A 202 -6.43 -22.39 -2.68
N ILE A 203 -6.19 -21.33 -1.89
CA ILE A 203 -7.24 -20.42 -1.44
C ILE A 203 -7.43 -19.34 -2.49
N GLU A 204 -8.61 -19.31 -3.10
CA GLU A 204 -9.08 -18.25 -4.00
C GLU A 204 -10.24 -17.50 -3.35
N GLY A 205 -10.57 -16.33 -3.85
CA GLY A 205 -11.71 -15.59 -3.35
C GLY A 205 -11.86 -14.21 -3.97
N ARG A 206 -12.98 -13.58 -3.63
CA ARG A 206 -13.29 -12.20 -3.96
C ARG A 206 -13.42 -11.41 -2.67
N VAL A 207 -12.66 -10.34 -2.56
CA VAL A 207 -12.72 -9.39 -1.44
C VAL A 207 -13.26 -8.07 -1.96
N ILE A 208 -14.26 -7.49 -1.30
CA ILE A 208 -14.71 -6.12 -1.61
C ILE A 208 -14.13 -5.19 -0.54
N VAL A 209 -13.37 -4.19 -0.99
CA VAL A 209 -12.80 -3.17 -0.13
C VAL A 209 -13.47 -1.83 -0.42
N SER A 210 -14.00 -1.20 0.63
CA SER A 210 -14.45 0.19 0.57
C SER A 210 -13.31 1.13 0.99
N PHE A 211 -13.29 2.33 0.44
CA PHE A 211 -12.31 3.37 0.78
C PHE A 211 -12.87 4.76 0.48
N VAL A 212 -12.19 5.77 0.93
CA VAL A 212 -12.57 7.16 0.66
C VAL A 212 -11.59 7.77 -0.33
N VAL A 213 -12.11 8.34 -1.41
CA VAL A 213 -11.38 9.31 -2.24
C VAL A 213 -11.69 10.69 -1.70
N LYS A 214 -10.66 11.39 -1.22
CA LYS A 214 -10.80 12.72 -0.63
C LYS A 214 -10.99 13.80 -1.71
N SER A 215 -11.39 14.97 -1.27
CA SER A 215 -11.54 16.14 -2.13
C SER A 215 -10.24 16.64 -2.77
N ASP A 216 -9.09 16.20 -2.29
CA ASP A 216 -7.77 16.41 -2.90
C ASP A 216 -7.34 15.27 -3.85
N GLY A 217 -8.17 14.24 -4.01
CA GLY A 217 -7.93 13.05 -4.83
C GLY A 217 -7.25 11.90 -4.09
N SER A 218 -6.64 12.13 -2.93
CA SER A 218 -5.94 11.08 -2.21
C SER A 218 -6.88 10.01 -1.66
N VAL A 219 -6.39 8.77 -1.60
CA VAL A 219 -7.13 7.60 -1.10
C VAL A 219 -6.81 7.37 0.36
N CYS A 220 -7.83 7.08 1.18
CA CYS A 220 -7.65 6.75 2.60
C CYS A 220 -8.74 5.79 3.10
N ASN A 221 -8.54 5.30 4.32
CA ASN A 221 -9.50 4.49 5.08
C ASN A 221 -9.99 3.24 4.32
N PRO A 222 -9.07 2.37 3.83
CA PRO A 222 -9.48 1.08 3.28
C PRO A 222 -10.16 0.24 4.37
N LEU A 223 -11.24 -0.45 4.00
CA LEU A 223 -12.00 -1.31 4.90
C LEU A 223 -12.60 -2.46 4.10
N VAL A 224 -12.31 -3.68 4.47
CA VAL A 224 -12.96 -4.86 3.90
C VAL A 224 -14.44 -4.87 4.31
N VAL A 225 -15.33 -4.88 3.34
CA VAL A 225 -16.79 -4.92 3.53
C VAL A 225 -17.39 -6.28 3.18
N GLU A 226 -16.79 -7.01 2.25
CA GLU A 226 -17.08 -8.42 1.98
C GLU A 226 -15.78 -9.21 2.05
N PRO A 227 -15.54 -9.94 3.15
CA PRO A 227 -14.31 -10.68 3.33
C PRO A 227 -14.31 -12.02 2.59
N ALA A 228 -13.10 -12.50 2.27
CA ALA A 228 -12.83 -13.89 1.91
C ALA A 228 -11.97 -14.54 3.00
N HIS A 229 -10.75 -14.96 2.67
CA HIS A 229 -9.79 -15.44 3.67
C HIS A 229 -8.96 -14.27 4.24
N GLU A 230 -8.52 -14.36 5.50
CA GLU A 230 -7.83 -13.27 6.21
C GLU A 230 -6.58 -12.78 5.47
N CYS A 231 -5.73 -13.68 4.98
CA CYS A 231 -4.56 -13.30 4.20
C CYS A 231 -4.91 -12.58 2.88
N LEU A 232 -6.04 -12.95 2.23
CA LEU A 232 -6.52 -12.26 1.04
C LEU A 232 -7.09 -10.88 1.38
N ASN A 233 -7.76 -10.75 2.53
CA ASN A 233 -8.32 -9.49 3.02
C ASN A 233 -7.21 -8.47 3.27
N SER A 234 -6.15 -8.88 3.96
CA SER A 234 -4.96 -8.05 4.22
C SER A 234 -4.31 -7.54 2.93
N GLU A 235 -4.12 -8.42 1.96
CA GLU A 235 -3.55 -8.02 0.66
C GLU A 235 -4.48 -7.08 -0.11
N ALA A 236 -5.79 -7.30 -0.04
CA ALA A 236 -6.77 -6.42 -0.68
C ALA A 236 -6.75 -5.00 -0.08
N GLU A 237 -6.69 -4.86 1.24
CA GLU A 237 -6.53 -3.55 1.89
C GLU A 237 -5.21 -2.89 1.52
N ARG A 238 -4.10 -3.66 1.50
CA ARG A 238 -2.79 -3.18 1.10
C ARG A 238 -2.79 -2.58 -0.31
N ILE A 239 -3.47 -3.22 -1.26
CA ILE A 239 -3.57 -2.71 -2.65
C ILE A 239 -4.28 -1.37 -2.69
N ILE A 240 -5.37 -1.20 -1.94
CA ILE A 240 -6.09 0.07 -1.88
C ILE A 240 -5.21 1.16 -1.27
N ASP A 241 -4.43 0.83 -0.26
CA ASP A 241 -3.60 1.80 0.44
C ASP A 241 -2.49 2.40 -0.42
N ILE A 242 -2.02 1.66 -1.42
CA ILE A 242 -0.99 2.12 -2.36
C ILE A 242 -1.55 2.74 -3.65
N LEU A 243 -2.87 2.85 -3.79
CA LEU A 243 -3.46 3.51 -4.96
C LEU A 243 -2.93 4.95 -5.09
N PRO A 244 -2.54 5.38 -6.29
CA PRO A 244 -2.24 6.77 -6.57
C PRO A 244 -3.50 7.65 -6.44
N ASP A 245 -3.28 8.97 -6.41
CA ASP A 245 -4.36 9.93 -6.30
C ASP A 245 -5.29 9.88 -7.53
N PHE A 246 -6.58 10.01 -7.27
CA PHE A 246 -7.64 10.12 -8.26
C PHE A 246 -7.88 11.58 -8.65
N THR A 247 -8.49 11.81 -9.80
CA THR A 247 -9.24 13.04 -10.03
C THR A 247 -10.42 13.02 -9.06
N PRO A 248 -10.57 14.03 -8.16
CA PRO A 248 -11.59 13.96 -7.11
C PRO A 248 -13.02 14.07 -7.65
N ALA A 249 -13.96 13.47 -6.93
CA ALA A 249 -15.38 13.67 -7.19
C ALA A 249 -15.79 15.12 -7.00
N THR A 250 -16.79 15.59 -7.77
CA THR A 250 -17.36 16.92 -7.57
C THR A 250 -18.86 16.85 -7.35
N ASN A 251 -19.36 17.76 -6.48
CA ASN A 251 -20.77 17.98 -6.27
C ASN A 251 -21.03 19.48 -6.38
N LYS A 252 -21.92 19.88 -7.29
CA LYS A 252 -22.17 21.30 -7.65
C LYS A 252 -20.88 22.07 -7.99
N GLY A 253 -19.98 21.38 -8.71
CA GLY A 253 -18.68 21.93 -9.14
C GLY A 253 -17.64 22.08 -8.03
N LYS A 254 -17.87 21.57 -6.81
CA LYS A 254 -16.92 21.60 -5.70
C LYS A 254 -16.37 20.20 -5.42
N PRO A 255 -15.06 20.04 -5.23
CA PRO A 255 -14.47 18.78 -4.84
C PRO A 255 -15.03 18.28 -3.49
N VAL A 256 -15.33 16.99 -3.40
CA VAL A 256 -15.95 16.36 -2.22
C VAL A 256 -15.28 15.03 -1.89
N ASN A 257 -15.39 14.63 -0.61
CA ASN A 257 -15.00 13.27 -0.20
C ASN A 257 -16.11 12.30 -0.58
N ILE A 258 -15.74 11.18 -1.20
CA ILE A 258 -16.71 10.16 -1.61
C ILE A 258 -16.23 8.77 -1.21
N LYS A 259 -17.17 7.90 -0.82
CA LYS A 259 -16.89 6.49 -0.54
C LYS A 259 -17.08 5.67 -1.79
N LEU A 260 -16.07 4.89 -2.15
CA LEU A 260 -16.10 3.89 -3.21
C LEU A 260 -15.92 2.49 -2.64
N SER A 261 -16.28 1.48 -3.45
CA SER A 261 -15.96 0.09 -3.17
C SER A 261 -15.55 -0.61 -4.45
N ILE A 262 -14.47 -1.37 -4.41
CA ILE A 262 -14.01 -2.17 -5.55
C ILE A 262 -13.82 -3.63 -5.17
N PRO A 263 -14.15 -4.58 -6.07
CA PRO A 263 -13.87 -5.99 -5.89
C PRO A 263 -12.43 -6.29 -6.31
N ILE A 264 -11.69 -7.02 -5.46
CA ILE A 264 -10.39 -7.60 -5.79
C ILE A 264 -10.57 -9.11 -5.86
N ASN A 265 -10.30 -9.70 -7.02
CA ASN A 265 -10.47 -11.12 -7.26
C ASN A 265 -9.11 -11.82 -7.21
N PHE A 266 -8.98 -12.78 -6.32
CA PHE A 266 -7.82 -13.64 -6.20
C PHE A 266 -8.12 -14.95 -6.91
N ARG A 267 -7.44 -15.19 -8.04
CA ARG A 267 -7.55 -16.44 -8.81
C ARG A 267 -6.19 -16.93 -9.19
N MET A 268 -6.00 -18.23 -9.15
CA MET A 268 -4.81 -18.89 -9.65
C MET A 268 -4.98 -19.19 -11.13
N SER A 269 -3.96 -18.92 -11.92
CA SER A 269 -3.94 -19.38 -13.30
C SER A 269 -3.95 -20.91 -13.32
N PRO A 270 -4.73 -21.57 -14.21
CA PRO A 270 -4.63 -23.00 -14.39
C PRO A 270 -3.16 -23.35 -14.70
N GLN A 271 -2.56 -24.23 -13.92
CA GLN A 271 -1.24 -24.76 -14.27
C GLN A 271 -1.45 -25.65 -15.48
N ASN A 272 -0.93 -25.23 -16.63
CA ASN A 272 -0.78 -26.13 -17.78
C ASN A 272 0.25 -27.19 -17.38
N HIS A 273 -0.26 -28.39 -17.06
CA HIS A 273 0.54 -29.59 -16.85
C HIS A 273 1.01 -30.15 -18.19
#